data_ecb550f1768bcd0c6bf453a2e48844dd
#
_entry.id   ecb550f1768bcd0c6bf453a2e48844dd
#
_cell.length_a   1.000
_cell.length_b   1.000
_cell.length_c   1.000
_cell.angle_alpha   90.00
_cell.angle_beta   90.00
_cell.angle_gamma   90.00
#
_symmetry.space_group_name_H-M   'P 1'
#
loop_
_entity.id
_entity.type
_entity.pdbx_description
1 polymer ?
#
loop_
_entity_poly.entity_id
_entity_poly.type
_entity_poly.pdbx_seq_one_letter_code
_entity_poly.pdbx_strand_id
1 'polypeptide(L)'
;MGVFAEIGQRLRQQPLARCFTRIPADHDRFPARAGRGSYDECSTDFGRKAEREPATAPEEDTTMQNPERQAEQESGPTQGEDAVTQLLKPHETDLGDFSVRRLLPAAKRTMVGPWIFFDHMGPADFPPGKGVNVRPHPHINLATVTYLFEGEILHRDSLGSLQPIVPGDINLMVAGRGIVHSERERPEVAAAPHRLHGLQLWLALPEADEEVEPAFHHYPGADIATRTIDGAPVRVLMGSAYGVTSPVKTFAETLYVEAQLKTGQRLALPESPERALYVVSGTLRLGGMTLPEHSMAILSQAARVIVEADTDSRIALIGGEPLGERFIEWNFVSSRKERIEQAKADWRAGRYPVVPGDEEEFIPLPD
;
A
#
# COMPACT_ATOMS: atom_id res chain seq x y z
N MET A 1 -15.65 14.73 -18.76
CA MET A 1 -15.15 13.91 -19.89
C MET A 1 -13.74 14.38 -20.22
N GLY A 2 -12.71 13.58 -19.99
CA GLY A 2 -11.39 13.84 -20.54
C GLY A 2 -10.27 14.17 -19.55
N VAL A 3 -9.93 13.31 -18.60
CA VAL A 3 -8.77 13.52 -17.72
C VAL A 3 -7.79 12.33 -17.71
N PHE A 4 -8.13 11.21 -18.32
CA PHE A 4 -7.21 10.06 -18.46
C PHE A 4 -6.43 10.03 -19.79
N ALA A 5 -6.62 11.00 -20.69
CA ALA A 5 -6.04 11.01 -22.03
C ALA A 5 -4.58 11.54 -22.12
N GLU A 6 -4.08 12.28 -21.15
CA GLU A 6 -2.79 12.99 -21.30
C GLU A 6 -1.53 12.17 -21.04
N ILE A 7 -1.62 11.02 -20.39
CA ILE A 7 -0.42 10.21 -20.07
C ILE A 7 0.03 9.35 -21.27
N GLY A 8 -0.87 9.05 -22.22
CA GLY A 8 -0.59 8.19 -23.39
C GLY A 8 0.14 8.86 -24.57
N GLN A 9 0.21 10.18 -24.65
CA GLN A 9 0.64 10.87 -25.88
C GLN A 9 2.15 11.13 -26.02
N ARG A 10 2.99 10.89 -25.02
CA ARG A 10 4.44 11.18 -25.12
C ARG A 10 5.35 10.04 -25.55
N LEU A 11 4.83 8.84 -25.82
CA LEU A 11 5.65 7.66 -26.20
C LEU A 11 5.35 7.06 -27.59
N ARG A 12 4.71 7.78 -28.50
CA ARG A 12 4.52 7.29 -29.88
C ARG A 12 5.50 7.94 -30.84
N GLN A 13 6.56 7.22 -31.16
CA GLN A 13 7.22 7.26 -32.50
C GLN A 13 8.24 6.13 -32.60
N GLN A 14 7.86 4.98 -33.19
CA GLN A 14 8.61 4.24 -34.21
C GLN A 14 7.81 3.00 -34.69
N PRO A 15 7.92 2.60 -36.00
CA PRO A 15 7.00 1.67 -36.64
C PRO A 15 7.45 0.20 -36.54
N LEU A 16 6.49 -0.70 -36.35
CA LEU A 16 6.68 -2.15 -36.32
C LEU A 16 6.43 -2.80 -37.70
N ALA A 17 7.39 -3.62 -38.11
CA ALA A 17 7.27 -4.53 -39.24
C ALA A 17 6.56 -5.82 -38.79
N ARG A 18 5.66 -6.29 -39.66
CA ARG A 18 4.87 -7.54 -39.49
C ARG A 18 5.71 -8.77 -39.77
N CYS A 19 5.53 -9.84 -39.02
CA CYS A 19 5.72 -11.20 -39.48
C CYS A 19 4.70 -12.14 -38.83
N PHE A 20 3.88 -12.77 -39.69
CA PHE A 20 2.91 -13.82 -39.34
C PHE A 20 3.59 -15.19 -39.43
N THR A 21 3.37 -16.10 -38.50
CA THR A 21 3.34 -17.54 -38.75
C THR A 21 2.34 -18.24 -37.82
N ARG A 22 1.50 -19.06 -38.43
CA ARG A 22 0.49 -19.96 -37.84
C ARG A 22 1.16 -21.23 -37.31
N ILE A 23 0.63 -21.83 -36.23
CA ILE A 23 0.75 -23.27 -35.91
C ILE A 23 -0.58 -23.77 -35.34
N PRO A 24 -1.01 -25.02 -35.63
CA PRO A 24 -2.37 -25.53 -35.45
C PRO A 24 -2.62 -26.27 -34.14
N ALA A 25 -3.92 -26.45 -33.84
CA ALA A 25 -4.45 -27.20 -32.71
C ALA A 25 -4.24 -28.70 -32.85
N ASP A 26 -4.06 -29.39 -31.72
CA ASP A 26 -4.45 -30.80 -31.63
C ASP A 26 -4.89 -31.18 -30.20
N HIS A 27 -5.87 -32.07 -30.14
CA HIS A 27 -6.69 -32.50 -29.03
C HIS A 27 -6.11 -33.72 -28.31
N ASP A 28 -6.59 -33.93 -27.09
CA ASP A 28 -6.92 -35.19 -26.43
C ASP A 28 -6.04 -35.78 -25.28
N ARG A 29 -6.80 -36.02 -24.20
CA ARG A 29 -6.81 -37.17 -23.26
C ARG A 29 -6.25 -37.03 -21.87
N PHE A 30 -7.22 -37.02 -20.94
CA PHE A 30 -7.10 -37.50 -19.56
C PHE A 30 -6.84 -39.03 -19.46
N PRO A 31 -6.31 -39.58 -18.35
CA PRO A 31 -7.22 -40.07 -17.31
C PRO A 31 -6.79 -39.88 -15.84
N ALA A 32 -7.80 -39.93 -14.98
CA ALA A 32 -7.74 -39.94 -13.52
C ALA A 32 -7.17 -41.25 -12.95
N ARG A 33 -6.53 -41.18 -11.77
CA ARG A 33 -6.53 -42.27 -10.79
C ARG A 33 -6.44 -41.77 -9.34
N ALA A 34 -7.39 -42.26 -8.55
CA ALA A 34 -7.47 -42.13 -7.11
C ALA A 34 -6.50 -43.12 -6.39
N GLY A 35 -6.08 -42.78 -5.18
CA GLY A 35 -5.40 -43.68 -4.26
C GLY A 35 -5.46 -43.15 -2.84
N ARG A 36 -6.25 -43.84 -2.00
CA ARG A 36 -6.35 -43.69 -0.54
C ARG A 36 -5.26 -44.52 0.17
N GLY A 37 -4.90 -44.13 1.38
CA GLY A 37 -4.17 -44.91 2.37
C GLY A 37 -3.64 -43.97 3.46
N SER A 38 -4.22 -43.90 4.55
CA SER A 38 -4.41 -44.63 5.82
C SER A 38 -3.24 -44.41 6.80
N TYR A 39 -3.62 -43.88 7.92
CA TYR A 39 -3.04 -43.78 9.28
C TYR A 39 -1.98 -44.81 9.66
N ASP A 40 -1.02 -44.39 10.49
CA ASP A 40 -0.65 -45.14 11.70
C ASP A 40 0.04 -44.24 12.74
N GLU A 41 -0.49 -44.34 13.95
CA GLU A 41 0.09 -43.85 15.22
C GLU A 41 1.24 -44.76 15.67
N CYS A 42 2.23 -44.20 16.34
CA CYS A 42 2.88 -44.93 17.44
C CYS A 42 3.52 -43.99 18.46
N SER A 43 3.24 -44.30 19.68
CA SER A 43 3.49 -43.63 20.95
C SER A 43 4.73 -44.16 21.68
N THR A 44 5.15 -43.38 22.69
CA THR A 44 5.87 -43.78 23.96
C THR A 44 7.36 -44.15 23.81
N ASP A 45 8.27 -43.86 24.70
CA ASP A 45 8.23 -43.80 26.15
C ASP A 45 9.62 -43.36 26.75
N PHE A 46 9.57 -42.76 27.94
CA PHE A 46 10.50 -42.79 29.09
C PHE A 46 12.05 -42.64 28.98
N GLY A 47 12.58 -41.68 29.80
CA GLY A 47 13.62 -42.09 30.69
C GLY A 47 14.63 -41.09 31.24
N ARG A 48 14.36 -40.59 32.43
CA ARG A 48 15.22 -40.35 33.61
C ARG A 48 16.31 -39.27 33.65
N LYS A 49 16.08 -38.44 34.65
CA LYS A 49 16.92 -37.67 35.58
C LYS A 49 18.38 -38.08 35.76
N ALA A 50 19.23 -37.06 35.90
CA ALA A 50 20.33 -37.05 36.86
C ALA A 50 20.57 -35.63 37.37
N GLU A 51 20.32 -35.47 38.66
CA GLU A 51 20.70 -34.34 39.51
C GLU A 51 22.22 -34.39 39.80
N ARG A 52 22.87 -33.24 39.87
CA ARG A 52 24.02 -33.00 40.77
C ARG A 52 24.10 -31.51 41.13
N GLU A 53 24.07 -31.29 42.40
CA GLU A 53 24.31 -30.06 43.16
C GLU A 53 25.81 -29.78 43.42
N PRO A 54 26.20 -28.75 44.22
CA PRO A 54 26.97 -27.59 43.72
C PRO A 54 28.40 -27.61 44.32
N ALA A 55 29.26 -26.76 43.82
CA ALA A 55 30.56 -26.47 44.45
C ALA A 55 30.74 -24.95 44.63
N THR A 56 31.08 -24.63 45.86
CA THR A 56 31.35 -23.43 46.57
C THR A 56 32.36 -22.48 45.95
N ALA A 57 32.16 -21.21 46.25
CA ALA A 57 33.03 -20.04 46.04
C ALA A 57 34.41 -20.16 46.78
N PRO A 58 35.34 -19.27 46.46
CA PRO A 58 35.80 -18.33 47.48
C PRO A 58 35.71 -16.84 47.07
N GLU A 59 35.39 -16.04 48.07
CA GLU A 59 35.56 -14.62 48.15
C GLU A 59 37.02 -14.20 48.09
N GLU A 60 37.34 -13.13 47.35
CA GLU A 60 38.39 -12.18 47.76
C GLU A 60 38.04 -10.76 47.29
N ASP A 61 38.06 -9.95 48.26
CA ASP A 61 37.94 -8.50 48.36
C ASP A 61 39.07 -7.78 47.62
N THR A 62 38.81 -6.69 46.92
CA THR A 62 39.61 -5.46 46.99
C THR A 62 39.07 -4.32 46.09
N THR A 63 38.67 -3.24 46.80
CA THR A 63 38.87 -1.81 46.48
C THR A 63 38.43 -1.23 45.13
N MET A 64 37.41 -0.41 45.29
CA MET A 64 37.14 0.89 44.64
C MET A 64 38.22 1.40 43.65
N GLN A 65 37.82 1.55 42.43
CA GLN A 65 38.13 2.71 41.59
C GLN A 65 36.94 2.97 40.70
N ASN A 66 36.32 4.13 40.86
CA ASN A 66 35.29 4.66 40.01
C ASN A 66 35.98 5.30 38.77
N PRO A 67 35.86 4.73 37.58
CA PRO A 67 36.15 5.50 36.40
C PRO A 67 34.85 6.20 35.97
N GLU A 68 34.89 7.51 36.04
CA GLU A 68 33.95 8.38 35.33
C GLU A 68 33.56 7.76 34.01
N ARG A 69 32.33 7.33 33.90
CA ARG A 69 31.73 7.05 32.57
C ARG A 69 31.70 8.37 31.84
N GLN A 70 32.74 8.60 31.05
CA GLN A 70 32.63 9.47 29.89
C GLN A 70 31.50 8.88 29.04
N ALA A 71 30.39 9.61 29.04
CA ALA A 71 29.35 9.39 28.04
C ALA A 71 30.03 9.63 26.69
N GLU A 72 30.46 8.55 26.05
CA GLU A 72 30.68 8.57 24.62
C GLU A 72 29.36 8.95 24.00
N GLN A 73 29.21 10.22 23.65
CA GLN A 73 28.25 10.67 22.67
C GLN A 73 28.63 9.92 21.40
N GLU A 74 27.97 8.78 21.15
CA GLU A 74 27.89 8.25 19.81
C GLU A 74 27.31 9.35 18.93
N SER A 75 28.18 10.02 18.20
CA SER A 75 27.81 10.84 17.06
C SER A 75 27.25 9.91 16.01
N GLY A 76 25.95 9.58 16.16
CA GLY A 76 25.19 8.92 15.12
C GLY A 76 25.23 9.75 13.84
N PRO A 77 25.09 9.13 12.67
CA PRO A 77 25.19 9.81 11.40
C PRO A 77 24.29 11.04 11.40
N THR A 78 24.88 12.17 11.12
CA THR A 78 24.27 13.50 11.06
C THR A 78 23.01 13.44 10.19
N GLN A 79 21.86 13.86 10.75
CA GLN A 79 20.68 14.18 9.96
C GLN A 79 20.99 15.39 9.10
N GLY A 80 21.46 15.14 7.86
CA GLY A 80 21.74 16.16 6.89
C GLY A 80 20.63 16.29 5.86
N GLU A 81 20.72 17.31 5.04
CA GLU A 81 19.92 17.53 3.83
C GLU A 81 19.93 16.32 2.89
N ASP A 82 20.88 15.40 3.05
CA ASP A 82 21.03 14.14 2.30
C ASP A 82 19.98 13.06 2.65
N ALA A 83 19.15 13.28 3.65
CA ALA A 83 18.09 12.31 4.02
C ALA A 83 16.92 12.29 3.02
N VAL A 84 16.72 13.37 2.25
CA VAL A 84 15.68 13.47 1.21
C VAL A 84 16.34 13.48 -0.16
N THR A 85 16.10 12.43 -0.94
CA THR A 85 16.67 12.31 -2.30
C THR A 85 15.81 12.99 -3.36
N GLN A 86 14.52 13.15 -3.10
CA GLN A 86 13.57 13.79 -4.00
C GLN A 86 12.35 14.28 -3.23
N LEU A 87 11.84 15.46 -3.60
CA LEU A 87 10.57 15.98 -3.09
C LEU A 87 9.53 15.98 -4.22
N LEU A 88 8.45 15.23 -4.04
CA LEU A 88 7.31 15.20 -4.95
C LEU A 88 6.25 16.16 -4.46
N LYS A 89 5.65 16.89 -5.41
CA LYS A 89 4.47 17.71 -5.19
C LYS A 89 3.28 17.07 -5.89
N PRO A 90 2.08 17.11 -5.32
CA PRO A 90 0.92 16.55 -5.97
C PRO A 90 0.57 17.34 -7.23
N HIS A 91 -0.11 16.68 -8.16
CA HIS A 91 -0.94 17.34 -9.15
C HIS A 91 -2.40 16.99 -8.88
N GLU A 92 -3.27 17.97 -9.13
CA GLU A 92 -4.71 17.73 -9.01
C GLU A 92 -5.22 16.94 -10.20
N THR A 93 -6.05 15.94 -9.90
CA THR A 93 -6.73 15.10 -10.88
C THR A 93 -8.22 15.16 -10.60
N ASP A 94 -8.99 15.63 -11.58
CA ASP A 94 -10.43 15.71 -11.49
C ASP A 94 -11.05 14.32 -11.75
N LEU A 95 -11.86 13.83 -10.82
CA LEU A 95 -12.61 12.58 -10.92
C LEU A 95 -14.10 12.80 -11.24
N GLY A 96 -14.48 14.03 -11.50
CA GLY A 96 -15.85 14.44 -11.85
C GLY A 96 -16.56 15.16 -10.71
N ASP A 97 -16.95 14.47 -9.66
CA ASP A 97 -17.62 15.08 -8.51
C ASP A 97 -16.66 15.66 -7.46
N PHE A 98 -15.39 15.27 -7.50
CA PHE A 98 -14.32 15.79 -6.64
C PHE A 98 -12.94 15.59 -7.28
N SER A 99 -11.93 16.32 -6.77
CA SER A 99 -10.54 16.19 -7.21
C SER A 99 -9.70 15.47 -6.17
N VAL A 100 -8.67 14.77 -6.63
CA VAL A 100 -7.66 14.12 -5.79
C VAL A 100 -6.29 14.74 -6.03
N ARG A 101 -5.42 14.64 -5.03
CA ARG A 101 -4.01 15.01 -5.12
C ARG A 101 -3.18 13.76 -5.39
N ARG A 102 -2.70 13.61 -6.63
CA ARG A 102 -1.90 12.46 -7.05
C ARG A 102 -0.42 12.71 -6.86
N LEU A 103 0.27 11.78 -6.16
CA LEU A 103 1.71 11.82 -5.90
C LEU A 103 2.48 10.78 -6.73
N LEU A 104 1.89 9.59 -6.93
CA LEU A 104 2.42 8.51 -7.75
C LEU A 104 1.37 8.06 -8.77
N PRO A 105 1.78 7.70 -10.01
CA PRO A 105 3.13 7.84 -10.56
C PRO A 105 3.48 9.33 -10.83
N ALA A 106 4.75 9.68 -10.60
CA ALA A 106 5.30 10.99 -10.95
C ALA A 106 6.31 10.86 -12.10
N ALA A 107 6.56 11.95 -12.84
CA ALA A 107 7.40 11.94 -14.04
C ALA A 107 8.82 11.38 -13.83
N LYS A 108 9.37 11.50 -12.62
CA LYS A 108 10.72 11.03 -12.26
C LYS A 108 10.73 9.92 -11.22
N ARG A 109 9.56 9.44 -10.80
CA ARG A 109 9.40 8.40 -9.79
C ARG A 109 8.07 7.67 -10.01
N THR A 110 8.14 6.48 -10.58
CA THR A 110 6.95 5.67 -10.85
C THR A 110 6.49 4.93 -9.61
N MET A 111 7.42 4.45 -8.78
CA MET A 111 7.14 3.60 -7.62
C MET A 111 8.01 3.97 -6.42
N VAL A 112 7.55 3.56 -5.23
CA VAL A 112 8.31 3.52 -3.98
C VAL A 112 8.12 2.14 -3.36
N GLY A 113 9.16 1.29 -3.37
CA GLY A 113 9.00 -0.13 -3.10
C GLY A 113 7.91 -0.70 -4.04
N PRO A 114 6.91 -1.43 -3.52
CA PRO A 114 5.82 -1.96 -4.33
C PRO A 114 4.73 -0.93 -4.67
N TRP A 115 4.75 0.27 -4.08
CA TRP A 115 3.70 1.29 -4.24
C TRP A 115 3.83 2.00 -5.57
N ILE A 116 2.85 1.81 -6.46
CA ILE A 116 2.84 2.37 -7.83
C ILE A 116 1.82 3.49 -8.03
N PHE A 117 0.91 3.67 -7.07
CA PHE A 117 -0.11 4.70 -7.14
C PHE A 117 -0.39 5.27 -5.74
N PHE A 118 -0.58 6.59 -5.67
CA PHE A 118 -0.89 7.29 -4.42
C PHE A 118 -1.76 8.52 -4.69
N ASP A 119 -3.02 8.45 -4.30
CA ASP A 119 -3.97 9.57 -4.33
C ASP A 119 -4.39 9.95 -2.91
N HIS A 120 -4.42 11.24 -2.64
CA HIS A 120 -5.02 11.83 -1.45
C HIS A 120 -6.37 12.42 -1.81
N MET A 121 -7.42 11.83 -1.30
CA MET A 121 -8.82 12.22 -1.48
C MET A 121 -9.22 13.24 -0.42
N GLY A 122 -9.71 14.40 -0.81
CA GLY A 122 -10.22 15.42 0.12
C GLY A 122 -9.13 16.12 0.97
N PRO A 123 -9.50 16.65 2.17
CA PRO A 123 -10.87 16.70 2.69
C PRO A 123 -11.83 17.40 1.73
N ALA A 124 -12.95 16.75 1.40
CA ALA A 124 -13.98 17.26 0.49
C ALA A 124 -15.34 17.23 1.18
N ASP A 125 -16.06 18.35 1.13
CA ASP A 125 -17.41 18.48 1.67
C ASP A 125 -18.42 18.31 0.54
N PHE A 126 -19.36 17.39 0.69
CA PHE A 126 -20.41 17.10 -0.28
C PHE A 126 -21.77 17.57 0.21
N PRO A 127 -22.54 18.30 -0.62
CA PRO A 127 -23.96 18.56 -0.35
C PRO A 127 -24.77 17.29 -0.62
N PRO A 128 -26.03 17.22 -0.14
CA PRO A 128 -26.93 16.11 -0.43
C PRO A 128 -27.03 15.80 -1.93
N GLY A 129 -26.94 14.52 -2.30
CA GLY A 129 -26.99 14.04 -3.68
C GLY A 129 -25.69 14.15 -4.47
N LYS A 130 -24.59 14.55 -3.81
CA LYS A 130 -23.23 14.55 -4.33
C LYS A 130 -22.35 13.62 -3.48
N GLY A 131 -21.23 13.15 -4.02
CA GLY A 131 -20.29 12.31 -3.31
C GLY A 131 -19.45 11.43 -4.23
N VAL A 132 -18.86 10.40 -3.66
CA VAL A 132 -18.03 9.43 -4.43
C VAL A 132 -18.92 8.58 -5.32
N ASN A 133 -18.66 8.64 -6.62
CA ASN A 133 -19.42 7.90 -7.62
C ASN A 133 -18.49 7.35 -8.72
N VAL A 134 -17.58 6.46 -8.32
CA VAL A 134 -16.67 5.79 -9.25
C VAL A 134 -17.34 4.52 -9.77
N ARG A 135 -17.75 4.58 -11.05
CA ARG A 135 -18.46 3.50 -11.75
C ARG A 135 -17.57 2.26 -11.91
N PRO A 136 -18.15 1.08 -12.18
CA PRO A 136 -17.40 -0.15 -12.45
C PRO A 136 -16.26 0.04 -13.43
N HIS A 137 -15.06 -0.39 -13.02
CA HIS A 137 -13.82 -0.33 -13.79
C HIS A 137 -12.89 -1.49 -13.40
N PRO A 138 -12.03 -1.94 -14.32
CA PRO A 138 -11.21 -3.12 -14.12
C PRO A 138 -9.82 -2.78 -13.58
N HIS A 139 -9.20 -3.77 -12.91
CA HIS A 139 -7.78 -3.78 -12.56
C HIS A 139 -7.16 -5.14 -12.85
N ILE A 140 -5.85 -5.16 -13.12
CA ILE A 140 -5.01 -6.36 -13.20
C ILE A 140 -3.67 -6.15 -12.53
N ASN A 141 -3.07 -7.23 -12.01
CA ASN A 141 -1.68 -7.35 -11.54
C ASN A 141 -1.29 -6.34 -10.44
N LEU A 142 -2.26 -5.82 -9.73
CA LEU A 142 -2.09 -4.90 -8.61
C LEU A 142 -3.02 -5.27 -7.44
N ALA A 143 -2.82 -4.62 -6.30
CA ALA A 143 -3.81 -4.57 -5.25
C ALA A 143 -4.11 -3.11 -4.88
N THR A 144 -5.39 -2.77 -4.69
CA THR A 144 -5.79 -1.45 -4.17
C THR A 144 -5.86 -1.49 -2.65
N VAL A 145 -5.44 -0.39 -2.03
CA VAL A 145 -5.50 -0.19 -0.58
C VAL A 145 -6.24 1.12 -0.31
N THR A 146 -7.42 1.02 0.30
CA THR A 146 -8.23 2.17 0.70
C THR A 146 -8.14 2.36 2.20
N TYR A 147 -7.80 3.57 2.64
CA TYR A 147 -7.73 3.97 4.04
C TYR A 147 -8.36 5.35 4.25
N LEU A 148 -9.42 5.41 5.05
CA LEU A 148 -10.14 6.65 5.30
C LEU A 148 -9.77 7.26 6.66
N PHE A 149 -9.72 8.59 6.69
CA PHE A 149 -9.64 9.41 7.90
C PHE A 149 -11.02 9.91 8.33
N GLU A 150 -11.89 10.22 7.33
CA GLU A 150 -13.26 10.70 7.53
C GLU A 150 -14.15 10.19 6.38
N GLY A 151 -15.43 10.00 6.65
CA GLY A 151 -16.43 9.63 5.65
C GLY A 151 -16.57 8.12 5.47
N GLU A 152 -17.16 7.74 4.35
CA GLU A 152 -17.43 6.35 4.00
C GLU A 152 -17.36 6.16 2.49
N ILE A 153 -16.85 5.00 2.05
CA ILE A 153 -16.95 4.52 0.67
C ILE A 153 -17.56 3.13 0.69
N LEU A 154 -18.52 2.87 -0.19
CA LEU A 154 -19.10 1.56 -0.41
C LEU A 154 -18.40 0.87 -1.59
N HIS A 155 -17.60 -0.13 -1.28
CA HIS A 155 -16.95 -0.99 -2.25
C HIS A 155 -17.91 -2.09 -2.73
N ARG A 156 -17.98 -2.32 -4.05
CA ARG A 156 -18.54 -3.51 -4.69
C ARG A 156 -17.55 -4.06 -5.68
N ASP A 157 -17.51 -5.38 -5.86
CA ASP A 157 -16.65 -6.00 -6.86
C ASP A 157 -17.31 -7.18 -7.57
N SER A 158 -16.66 -7.65 -8.61
CA SER A 158 -17.12 -8.77 -9.43
C SER A 158 -17.02 -10.14 -8.76
N LEU A 159 -16.48 -10.21 -7.54
CA LEU A 159 -16.54 -11.41 -6.70
C LEU A 159 -17.84 -11.47 -5.86
N GLY A 160 -18.62 -10.37 -5.88
CA GLY A 160 -19.83 -10.21 -5.07
C GLY A 160 -19.57 -9.60 -3.69
N SER A 161 -18.38 -9.05 -3.45
CA SER A 161 -18.10 -8.31 -2.23
C SER A 161 -18.96 -7.04 -2.18
N LEU A 162 -19.47 -6.72 -0.99
CA LEU A 162 -20.23 -5.51 -0.69
C LEU A 162 -19.78 -5.03 0.69
N GLN A 163 -18.93 -4.02 0.75
CA GLN A 163 -18.30 -3.59 1.99
C GLN A 163 -18.25 -2.07 2.15
N PRO A 164 -18.94 -1.51 3.15
CA PRO A 164 -18.67 -0.15 3.59
C PRO A 164 -17.25 -0.06 4.18
N ILE A 165 -16.50 0.96 3.76
CA ILE A 165 -15.19 1.30 4.29
C ILE A 165 -15.38 2.52 5.18
N VAL A 166 -15.00 2.42 6.44
CA VAL A 166 -15.12 3.51 7.42
C VAL A 166 -13.74 3.93 7.95
N PRO A 167 -13.63 5.07 8.64
CA PRO A 167 -12.34 5.57 9.13
C PRO A 167 -11.59 4.55 9.99
N GLY A 168 -10.33 4.35 9.62
CA GLY A 168 -9.42 3.45 10.31
C GLY A 168 -9.40 2.01 9.80
N ASP A 169 -10.37 1.59 8.99
CA ASP A 169 -10.35 0.30 8.30
C ASP A 169 -9.31 0.28 7.18
N ILE A 170 -8.82 -0.93 6.85
CA ILE A 170 -8.06 -1.19 5.62
C ILE A 170 -8.87 -2.13 4.75
N ASN A 171 -9.16 -1.71 3.52
CA ASN A 171 -9.64 -2.60 2.48
C ASN A 171 -8.52 -2.88 1.49
N LEU A 172 -8.28 -4.15 1.23
CA LEU A 172 -7.29 -4.66 0.28
C LEU A 172 -8.03 -5.46 -0.80
N MET A 173 -8.14 -4.89 -2.01
CA MET A 173 -8.65 -5.61 -3.17
C MET A 173 -7.47 -6.07 -4.02
N VAL A 174 -7.26 -7.37 -4.08
CA VAL A 174 -6.23 -8.01 -4.92
C VAL A 174 -6.81 -8.25 -6.29
N ALA A 175 -6.34 -7.54 -7.29
CA ALA A 175 -6.84 -7.69 -8.66
C ALA A 175 -6.34 -8.96 -9.34
N GLY A 176 -5.08 -9.37 -9.09
CA GLY A 176 -4.50 -10.57 -9.68
C GLY A 176 -4.71 -10.60 -11.19
N ARG A 177 -5.22 -11.71 -11.71
CA ARG A 177 -5.51 -11.86 -13.15
C ARG A 177 -6.61 -10.94 -13.69
N GLY A 178 -7.41 -10.31 -12.83
CA GLY A 178 -8.40 -9.32 -13.22
C GLY A 178 -9.64 -9.30 -12.31
N ILE A 179 -10.03 -8.10 -11.90
CA ILE A 179 -11.24 -7.83 -11.11
C ILE A 179 -11.88 -6.54 -11.63
N VAL A 180 -13.19 -6.43 -11.48
CA VAL A 180 -13.94 -5.19 -11.70
C VAL A 180 -14.52 -4.74 -10.38
N HIS A 181 -14.43 -3.46 -10.06
CA HIS A 181 -15.04 -2.91 -8.86
C HIS A 181 -15.62 -1.52 -9.10
N SER A 182 -16.49 -1.10 -8.18
CA SER A 182 -17.00 0.26 -8.08
C SER A 182 -16.86 0.78 -6.66
N GLU A 183 -16.72 2.09 -6.54
CA GLU A 183 -16.62 2.81 -5.27
C GLU A 183 -17.67 3.90 -5.25
N ARG A 184 -18.70 3.69 -4.46
CA ARG A 184 -19.86 4.58 -4.35
C ARG A 184 -20.11 4.95 -2.90
N GLU A 185 -21.20 5.63 -2.65
CA GLU A 185 -21.70 5.88 -1.31
C GLU A 185 -23.03 5.16 -1.08
N ARG A 186 -23.32 4.85 0.17
CA ARG A 186 -24.64 4.36 0.51
C ARG A 186 -25.67 5.49 0.35
N PRO A 187 -26.92 5.17 -0.08
CA PRO A 187 -27.96 6.18 -0.26
C PRO A 187 -28.18 7.09 0.95
N GLU A 188 -28.06 6.54 2.17
CA GLU A 188 -28.21 7.25 3.43
C GLU A 188 -27.11 8.28 3.66
N VAL A 189 -25.85 7.98 3.24
CA VAL A 189 -24.71 8.88 3.31
C VAL A 189 -24.89 10.00 2.30
N ALA A 190 -25.17 9.66 1.04
CA ALA A 190 -25.36 10.62 -0.03
C ALA A 190 -26.59 11.53 0.18
N ALA A 191 -27.59 11.11 0.97
CA ALA A 191 -28.80 11.91 1.24
C ALA A 191 -28.58 13.10 2.19
N ALA A 192 -27.45 13.14 2.92
CA ALA A 192 -27.13 14.17 3.89
C ALA A 192 -25.83 14.92 3.51
N PRO A 193 -25.59 16.14 4.02
CA PRO A 193 -24.26 16.74 3.92
C PRO A 193 -23.24 15.83 4.62
N HIS A 194 -22.15 15.53 3.94
CA HIS A 194 -21.11 14.63 4.47
C HIS A 194 -19.74 15.03 3.95
N ARG A 195 -18.70 14.40 4.50
CA ARG A 195 -17.32 14.70 4.18
C ARG A 195 -16.54 13.42 3.89
N LEU A 196 -15.59 13.51 2.95
CA LEU A 196 -14.64 12.45 2.68
C LEU A 196 -13.20 12.96 2.84
N HIS A 197 -12.38 12.14 3.49
CA HIS A 197 -10.94 12.35 3.59
C HIS A 197 -10.23 11.01 3.73
N GLY A 198 -9.29 10.71 2.84
CA GLY A 198 -8.59 9.44 2.87
C GLY A 198 -7.47 9.32 1.85
N LEU A 199 -6.88 8.13 1.79
CA LEU A 199 -5.83 7.77 0.86
C LEU A 199 -6.24 6.54 0.06
N GLN A 200 -6.02 6.59 -1.26
CA GLN A 200 -6.16 5.47 -2.18
C GLN A 200 -4.79 5.15 -2.76
N LEU A 201 -4.30 3.94 -2.49
CA LEU A 201 -3.00 3.49 -2.93
C LEU A 201 -3.12 2.22 -3.74
N TRP A 202 -2.17 1.98 -4.64
CA TRP A 202 -2.03 0.69 -5.30
C TRP A 202 -0.64 0.11 -5.08
N LEU A 203 -0.63 -1.19 -4.81
CA LEU A 203 0.55 -2.04 -4.79
C LEU A 203 0.64 -2.76 -6.12
N ALA A 204 1.77 -2.68 -6.81
CA ALA A 204 2.10 -3.65 -7.84
C ALA A 204 2.33 -5.01 -7.18
N LEU A 205 1.94 -6.09 -7.84
CA LEU A 205 2.24 -7.43 -7.35
C LEU A 205 3.62 -7.89 -7.86
N PRO A 206 4.35 -8.74 -7.09
CA PRO A 206 5.50 -9.47 -7.62
C PRO A 206 5.12 -10.26 -8.87
N GLU A 207 6.05 -10.46 -9.80
CA GLU A 207 5.79 -11.16 -11.07
C GLU A 207 5.15 -12.54 -10.88
N ALA A 208 5.56 -13.26 -9.84
CA ALA A 208 5.00 -14.56 -9.49
C ALA A 208 3.54 -14.51 -9.05
N ASP A 209 3.08 -13.35 -8.57
CA ASP A 209 1.74 -13.14 -8.01
C ASP A 209 0.84 -12.28 -8.93
N GLU A 210 1.35 -11.80 -10.08
CA GLU A 210 0.59 -10.94 -10.98
C GLU A 210 -0.74 -11.56 -11.42
N GLU A 211 -0.77 -12.87 -11.64
CA GLU A 211 -1.94 -13.60 -12.14
C GLU A 211 -2.65 -14.46 -11.06
N VAL A 212 -2.47 -14.15 -9.78
CA VAL A 212 -3.20 -14.85 -8.70
C VAL A 212 -4.71 -14.64 -8.84
N GLU A 213 -5.48 -15.51 -8.20
CA GLU A 213 -6.93 -15.34 -8.12
C GLU A 213 -7.27 -13.99 -7.46
N PRO A 214 -8.21 -13.22 -8.02
CA PRO A 214 -8.72 -12.01 -7.40
C PRO A 214 -9.27 -12.30 -5.99
N ALA A 215 -9.08 -11.36 -5.07
CA ALA A 215 -9.57 -11.49 -3.71
C ALA A 215 -9.89 -10.12 -3.11
N PHE A 216 -10.81 -10.11 -2.17
CA PHE A 216 -11.12 -8.92 -1.36
C PHE A 216 -10.94 -9.24 0.12
N HIS A 217 -10.26 -8.36 0.83
CA HIS A 217 -10.00 -8.48 2.27
C HIS A 217 -10.36 -7.17 2.96
N HIS A 218 -11.21 -7.26 3.97
CA HIS A 218 -11.54 -6.18 4.87
C HIS A 218 -10.88 -6.41 6.24
N TYR A 219 -10.19 -5.39 6.74
CA TYR A 219 -9.57 -5.38 8.06
C TYR A 219 -10.16 -4.23 8.87
N PRO A 220 -11.02 -4.54 9.85
CA PRO A 220 -11.59 -3.51 10.73
C PRO A 220 -10.52 -2.71 11.45
N GLY A 221 -10.76 -1.43 11.63
CA GLY A 221 -9.81 -0.53 12.29
C GLY A 221 -9.41 -0.98 13.70
N ALA A 222 -10.28 -1.74 14.38
CA ALA A 222 -10.00 -2.32 15.69
C ALA A 222 -8.91 -3.41 15.64
N ASP A 223 -8.74 -4.08 14.51
CA ASP A 223 -7.74 -5.13 14.33
C ASP A 223 -6.35 -4.56 14.00
N ILE A 224 -6.29 -3.29 13.62
CA ILE A 224 -5.03 -2.58 13.31
C ILE A 224 -4.46 -1.98 14.58
N ALA A 225 -3.35 -2.55 15.04
CA ALA A 225 -2.73 -2.13 16.30
C ALA A 225 -2.24 -0.68 16.26
N THR A 226 -2.62 0.08 17.27
CA THR A 226 -2.05 1.42 17.55
C THR A 226 -0.98 1.30 18.61
N ARG A 227 0.14 1.99 18.43
CA ARG A 227 1.24 2.12 19.40
C ARG A 227 1.48 3.59 19.69
N THR A 228 1.99 3.86 20.88
CA THR A 228 2.51 5.19 21.22
C THR A 228 4.03 5.13 21.13
N ILE A 229 4.60 5.90 20.22
CA ILE A 229 6.04 6.01 19.97
C ILE A 229 6.44 7.46 20.24
N ASP A 230 7.30 7.69 21.23
CA ASP A 230 7.73 9.02 21.66
C ASP A 230 6.56 9.99 21.91
N GLY A 231 5.45 9.44 22.44
CA GLY A 231 4.21 10.19 22.71
C GLY A 231 3.27 10.36 21.52
N ALA A 232 3.67 9.98 20.32
CA ALA A 232 2.84 10.04 19.11
C ALA A 232 2.06 8.74 18.91
N PRO A 233 0.75 8.77 18.63
CA PRO A 233 0.01 7.60 18.21
C PRO A 233 0.45 7.21 16.78
N VAL A 234 0.82 5.94 16.62
CA VAL A 234 1.30 5.34 15.38
C VAL A 234 0.49 4.08 15.09
N ARG A 235 0.05 3.92 13.86
CA ARG A 235 -0.61 2.71 13.34
C ARG A 235 0.25 2.08 12.27
N VAL A 236 0.54 0.79 12.41
CA VAL A 236 1.20 0.00 11.36
C VAL A 236 0.11 -0.63 10.52
N LEU A 237 -0.19 0.01 9.39
CA LEU A 237 -1.30 -0.36 8.51
C LEU A 237 -0.95 -1.57 7.66
N MET A 238 0.30 -1.67 7.17
CA MET A 238 0.81 -2.86 6.46
C MET A 238 2.28 -3.10 6.81
N GLY A 239 2.69 -4.37 6.83
CA GLY A 239 4.05 -4.79 7.15
C GLY A 239 4.37 -4.75 8.63
N SER A 240 5.65 -4.51 8.96
CA SER A 240 6.15 -4.54 10.34
C SER A 240 6.96 -3.30 10.66
N ALA A 241 6.65 -2.64 11.77
CA ALA A 241 7.39 -1.50 12.29
C ALA A 241 7.17 -1.36 13.80
N TYR A 242 8.09 -0.73 14.51
CA TYR A 242 7.97 -0.44 15.94
C TYR A 242 7.61 -1.65 16.81
N GLY A 243 8.11 -2.83 16.44
CA GLY A 243 7.82 -4.09 17.14
C GLY A 243 6.39 -4.61 16.96
N VAL A 244 5.67 -4.13 15.94
CA VAL A 244 4.31 -4.56 15.59
C VAL A 244 4.28 -5.05 14.15
N THR A 245 3.53 -6.13 13.91
CA THR A 245 3.19 -6.61 12.56
C THR A 245 1.70 -6.43 12.33
N SER A 246 1.35 -5.81 11.20
CA SER A 246 -0.03 -5.66 10.75
C SER A 246 -0.61 -7.01 10.30
N PRO A 247 -1.91 -7.27 10.53
CA PRO A 247 -2.58 -8.46 10.00
C PRO A 247 -2.85 -8.38 8.49
N VAL A 248 -2.67 -7.21 7.87
CA VAL A 248 -2.99 -6.99 6.46
C VAL A 248 -2.02 -7.77 5.58
N LYS A 249 -2.58 -8.54 4.65
CA LYS A 249 -1.82 -9.39 3.73
C LYS A 249 -0.86 -8.55 2.87
N THR A 250 0.37 -9.02 2.71
CA THR A 250 1.37 -8.49 1.80
C THR A 250 1.85 -9.58 0.84
N PHE A 251 2.40 -9.21 -0.31
CA PHE A 251 2.95 -10.11 -1.33
C PHE A 251 4.48 -9.98 -1.43
N ALA A 252 5.02 -8.88 -0.94
CA ALA A 252 6.43 -8.55 -0.86
C ALA A 252 6.67 -7.79 0.44
N GLU A 253 7.93 -7.49 0.76
CA GLU A 253 8.23 -6.57 1.86
C GLU A 253 7.52 -5.23 1.57
N THR A 254 6.59 -4.90 2.44
CA THR A 254 5.69 -3.74 2.27
C THR A 254 5.58 -3.02 3.59
N LEU A 255 5.65 -1.70 3.57
CA LEU A 255 5.46 -0.86 4.73
C LEU A 255 4.40 0.20 4.44
N TYR A 256 3.44 0.33 5.35
CA TYR A 256 2.51 1.45 5.40
C TYR A 256 2.24 1.80 6.87
N VAL A 257 2.62 3.01 7.27
CA VAL A 257 2.46 3.52 8.63
C VAL A 257 1.73 4.86 8.58
N GLU A 258 0.77 5.05 9.48
CA GLU A 258 0.16 6.35 9.77
C GLU A 258 0.60 6.80 11.16
N ALA A 259 0.90 8.10 11.32
CA ALA A 259 1.16 8.69 12.62
C ALA A 259 0.57 10.09 12.74
N GLN A 260 0.25 10.47 13.98
CA GLN A 260 -0.22 11.82 14.33
C GLN A 260 0.76 12.43 15.32
N LEU A 261 1.30 13.58 14.99
CA LEU A 261 2.28 14.28 15.79
C LEU A 261 1.70 15.62 16.26
N LYS A 262 1.88 15.94 17.53
CA LYS A 262 1.64 17.27 18.06
C LYS A 262 2.84 18.17 17.77
N THR A 263 2.60 19.47 17.71
CA THR A 263 3.65 20.48 17.58
C THR A 263 4.83 20.22 18.54
N GLY A 264 6.03 20.18 17.99
CA GLY A 264 7.29 19.90 18.71
C GLY A 264 7.58 18.42 18.95
N GLN A 265 6.65 17.49 18.64
CA GLN A 265 6.92 16.06 18.74
C GLN A 265 7.86 15.61 17.62
N ARG A 266 8.70 14.63 17.99
CA ARG A 266 9.66 14.00 17.10
C ARG A 266 9.31 12.52 16.95
N LEU A 267 9.53 11.98 15.75
CA LEU A 267 9.33 10.56 15.45
C LEU A 267 10.49 10.03 14.60
N ALA A 268 11.15 8.99 15.10
CA ALA A 268 12.10 8.22 14.30
C ALA A 268 11.32 7.32 13.34
N LEU A 269 11.53 7.49 12.03
CA LEU A 269 10.86 6.70 11.01
C LEU A 269 11.48 5.30 10.87
N PRO A 270 10.69 4.25 10.68
CA PRO A 270 11.20 2.90 10.47
C PRO A 270 12.03 2.83 9.18
N GLU A 271 12.96 1.89 9.15
CA GLU A 271 13.76 1.59 7.97
C GLU A 271 12.97 0.71 7.00
N SER A 272 13.27 0.85 5.71
CA SER A 272 12.74 0.03 4.62
C SER A 272 13.66 0.19 3.40
N PRO A 273 13.78 -0.81 2.52
CA PRO A 273 14.62 -0.73 1.32
C PRO A 273 14.38 0.51 0.45
N GLU A 274 13.12 0.80 0.15
CA GLU A 274 12.68 2.13 -0.34
C GLU A 274 11.60 2.65 0.59
N ARG A 275 11.55 3.98 0.77
CA ARG A 275 10.53 4.61 1.61
C ARG A 275 10.27 6.05 1.22
N ALA A 276 9.03 6.47 1.40
CA ALA A 276 8.60 7.85 1.21
C ALA A 276 7.70 8.32 2.34
N LEU A 277 7.93 9.53 2.82
CA LEU A 277 7.13 10.21 3.82
C LEU A 277 6.19 11.19 3.15
N TYR A 278 4.90 11.04 3.35
CA TYR A 278 3.85 11.95 2.90
C TYR A 278 3.28 12.75 4.06
N VAL A 279 3.19 14.06 3.92
CA VAL A 279 2.54 14.96 4.88
C VAL A 279 1.07 15.10 4.50
N VAL A 280 0.20 14.40 5.22
CA VAL A 280 -1.26 14.44 5.00
C VAL A 280 -1.83 15.78 5.41
N SER A 281 -1.40 16.29 6.57
CA SER A 281 -1.77 17.61 7.09
C SER A 281 -0.68 18.16 7.99
N GLY A 282 -0.61 19.49 8.12
CA GLY A 282 0.37 20.18 8.94
C GLY A 282 1.70 20.41 8.24
N THR A 283 2.76 20.60 9.02
CA THR A 283 4.11 20.91 8.52
C THR A 283 5.15 20.18 9.37
N LEU A 284 6.10 19.54 8.70
CA LEU A 284 7.19 18.83 9.35
C LEU A 284 8.52 19.48 9.04
N ARG A 285 9.49 19.24 9.92
CA ARG A 285 10.91 19.51 9.69
C ARG A 285 11.67 18.19 9.66
N LEU A 286 12.53 18.07 8.67
CA LEU A 286 13.46 16.97 8.49
C LEU A 286 14.86 17.54 8.26
N GLY A 287 15.73 17.44 9.27
CA GLY A 287 17.01 18.16 9.24
C GLY A 287 16.79 19.66 9.09
N GLY A 288 17.39 20.28 8.08
CA GLY A 288 17.21 21.69 7.74
C GLY A 288 16.02 21.99 6.79
N MET A 289 15.32 20.95 6.31
CA MET A 289 14.26 21.07 5.31
C MET A 289 12.88 21.13 5.96
N THR A 290 12.04 22.06 5.50
CA THR A 290 10.61 22.11 5.82
C THR A 290 9.82 21.32 4.79
N LEU A 291 8.99 20.37 5.26
CA LEU A 291 8.08 19.57 4.45
C LEU A 291 6.66 20.10 4.66
N PRO A 292 6.10 20.83 3.69
CA PRO A 292 4.75 21.34 3.81
C PRO A 292 3.70 20.25 3.61
N GLU A 293 2.49 20.55 4.00
CA GLU A 293 1.29 19.76 3.72
C GLU A 293 1.23 19.33 2.25
N HIS A 294 0.78 18.11 2.01
CA HIS A 294 0.63 17.49 0.70
C HIS A 294 1.93 17.26 -0.08
N SER A 295 3.09 17.36 0.56
CA SER A 295 4.37 16.97 -0.06
C SER A 295 4.75 15.54 0.29
N MET A 296 5.44 14.85 -0.63
CA MET A 296 6.02 13.53 -0.42
C MET A 296 7.54 13.58 -0.57
N ALA A 297 8.27 13.26 0.50
CA ALA A 297 9.71 13.16 0.52
C ALA A 297 10.14 11.71 0.29
N ILE A 298 10.88 11.45 -0.79
CA ILE A 298 11.57 10.18 -1.02
C ILE A 298 12.82 10.18 -0.14
N LEU A 299 12.95 9.17 0.72
CA LEU A 299 13.99 9.14 1.73
C LEU A 299 15.18 8.27 1.28
N SER A 300 16.38 8.67 1.72
CA SER A 300 17.60 7.87 1.53
C SER A 300 17.53 6.57 2.34
N GLN A 301 18.03 5.48 1.76
CA GLN A 301 18.14 4.18 2.45
C GLN A 301 19.11 4.24 3.64
N ALA A 302 20.22 4.98 3.48
CA ALA A 302 21.32 5.02 4.45
C ALA A 302 21.05 5.92 5.67
N ALA A 303 19.98 6.71 5.66
CA ALA A 303 19.74 7.72 6.69
C ALA A 303 18.79 7.19 7.79
N ARG A 304 19.23 7.29 9.04
CA ARG A 304 18.30 7.29 10.18
C ARG A 304 17.51 8.61 10.15
N VAL A 305 16.23 8.53 9.83
CA VAL A 305 15.37 9.71 9.65
C VAL A 305 14.55 9.95 10.90
N ILE A 306 14.66 11.15 11.46
CA ILE A 306 13.77 11.65 12.51
C ILE A 306 13.08 12.90 11.97
N VAL A 307 11.75 12.91 12.01
CA VAL A 307 10.94 14.09 11.68
C VAL A 307 10.51 14.80 12.94
N GLU A 308 10.31 16.11 12.86
CA GLU A 308 9.77 16.96 13.93
C GLU A 308 8.56 17.71 13.38
N ALA A 309 7.49 17.77 14.16
CA ALA A 309 6.28 18.48 13.77
C ALA A 309 6.37 19.97 14.14
N ASP A 310 6.36 20.84 13.13
CA ASP A 310 6.30 22.29 13.33
C ASP A 310 4.88 22.75 13.71
N THR A 311 3.88 22.00 13.25
CA THR A 311 2.46 22.13 13.64
C THR A 311 1.88 20.77 13.92
N ASP A 312 0.69 20.68 14.52
CA ASP A 312 -0.04 19.41 14.63
C ASP A 312 -0.13 18.78 13.22
N SER A 313 0.37 17.58 13.07
CA SER A 313 0.57 16.97 11.76
C SER A 313 0.08 15.52 11.71
N ARG A 314 -0.45 15.11 10.56
CA ARG A 314 -0.71 13.71 10.22
C ARG A 314 0.20 13.30 9.06
N ILE A 315 0.78 12.13 9.16
CA ILE A 315 1.71 11.60 8.16
C ILE A 315 1.32 10.21 7.71
N ALA A 316 1.71 9.88 6.49
CA ALA A 316 1.73 8.51 5.96
C ALA A 316 3.15 8.18 5.48
N LEU A 317 3.70 7.07 5.94
CA LEU A 317 4.97 6.52 5.46
C LEU A 317 4.68 5.25 4.68
N ILE A 318 5.13 5.21 3.43
CA ILE A 318 5.06 4.03 2.58
C ILE A 318 6.46 3.54 2.26
N GLY A 319 6.62 2.23 2.01
CA GLY A 319 7.92 1.65 1.66
C GLY A 319 7.81 0.17 1.33
N GLY A 320 8.96 -0.45 1.14
CA GLY A 320 9.11 -1.87 0.85
C GLY A 320 10.26 -2.16 -0.10
N GLU A 321 10.37 -3.42 -0.53
CA GLU A 321 11.37 -3.81 -1.50
C GLU A 321 10.97 -3.38 -2.92
N PRO A 322 11.93 -2.92 -3.76
CA PRO A 322 11.66 -2.59 -5.14
C PRO A 322 11.35 -3.86 -5.95
N LEU A 323 10.24 -3.84 -6.70
CA LEU A 323 9.80 -4.99 -7.51
C LEU A 323 10.33 -5.00 -8.95
N GLY A 324 11.22 -4.05 -9.32
CA GLY A 324 11.64 -3.86 -10.70
C GLY A 324 10.64 -3.06 -11.53
N GLU A 325 10.85 -3.03 -12.85
CA GLU A 325 10.04 -2.23 -13.76
C GLU A 325 8.60 -2.75 -13.82
N ARG A 326 7.65 -1.82 -13.77
CA ARG A 326 6.22 -2.08 -14.02
C ARG A 326 5.70 -1.05 -15.00
N PHE A 327 4.89 -1.53 -15.95
CA PHE A 327 4.14 -0.68 -16.84
C PHE A 327 2.79 -0.36 -16.21
N ILE A 328 2.35 0.88 -16.36
CA ILE A 328 1.04 1.36 -15.94
C ILE A 328 0.36 2.05 -17.11
N GLU A 329 -0.82 1.62 -17.46
CA GLU A 329 -1.66 2.28 -18.45
C GLU A 329 -3.12 2.22 -18.00
N TRP A 330 -3.72 3.39 -17.82
CA TRP A 330 -5.04 3.57 -17.24
C TRP A 330 -5.13 2.90 -15.85
N ASN A 331 -5.96 1.85 -15.68
CA ASN A 331 -6.14 1.10 -14.43
C ASN A 331 -5.39 -0.25 -14.44
N PHE A 332 -4.53 -0.48 -15.43
CA PHE A 332 -3.79 -1.72 -15.60
C PHE A 332 -2.32 -1.54 -15.27
N VAL A 333 -1.79 -2.49 -14.53
CA VAL A 333 -0.36 -2.60 -14.18
C VAL A 333 0.11 -3.98 -14.62
N SER A 334 1.33 -4.11 -15.08
CA SER A 334 1.98 -5.41 -15.30
C SER A 334 3.48 -5.25 -15.51
N SER A 335 4.26 -6.31 -15.27
CA SER A 335 5.64 -6.45 -15.71
C SER A 335 5.73 -6.64 -17.24
N ARG A 336 4.61 -6.97 -17.91
CA ARG A 336 4.52 -7.30 -19.34
C ARG A 336 3.55 -6.37 -20.05
N LYS A 337 4.01 -5.64 -21.07
CA LYS A 337 3.16 -4.75 -21.89
C LYS A 337 2.04 -5.51 -22.60
N GLU A 338 2.35 -6.70 -23.10
CA GLU A 338 1.40 -7.55 -23.82
C GLU A 338 0.20 -7.91 -22.94
N ARG A 339 0.43 -8.08 -21.63
CA ARG A 339 -0.65 -8.35 -20.67
C ARG A 339 -1.60 -7.16 -20.51
N ILE A 340 -1.06 -5.94 -20.54
CA ILE A 340 -1.88 -4.71 -20.51
C ILE A 340 -2.70 -4.60 -21.81
N GLU A 341 -2.09 -4.83 -22.96
CA GLU A 341 -2.82 -4.83 -24.26
C GLU A 341 -3.92 -5.88 -24.28
N GLN A 342 -3.67 -7.07 -23.73
CA GLN A 342 -4.70 -8.10 -23.59
C GLN A 342 -5.85 -7.63 -22.69
N ALA A 343 -5.55 -7.03 -21.53
CA ALA A 343 -6.56 -6.53 -20.61
C ALA A 343 -7.42 -5.43 -21.23
N LYS A 344 -6.82 -4.51 -21.98
CA LYS A 344 -7.52 -3.47 -22.75
C LYS A 344 -8.46 -4.07 -23.80
N ALA A 345 -7.99 -5.09 -24.52
CA ALA A 345 -8.81 -5.81 -25.52
C ALA A 345 -9.96 -6.57 -24.84
N ASP A 346 -9.72 -7.17 -23.69
CA ASP A 346 -10.72 -7.89 -22.89
C ASP A 346 -11.79 -6.93 -22.35
N TRP A 347 -11.38 -5.75 -21.86
CA TRP A 347 -12.33 -4.74 -21.38
C TRP A 347 -13.20 -4.19 -22.51
N ARG A 348 -12.61 -3.82 -23.65
CA ARG A 348 -13.38 -3.37 -24.83
C ARG A 348 -14.37 -4.40 -25.34
N ALA A 349 -14.06 -5.67 -25.21
CA ALA A 349 -14.90 -6.78 -25.66
C ALA A 349 -15.91 -7.26 -24.61
N GLY A 350 -15.99 -6.62 -23.42
CA GLY A 350 -16.89 -7.02 -22.33
C GLY A 350 -16.61 -8.41 -21.76
N ARG A 351 -15.34 -8.85 -21.74
CA ARG A 351 -14.94 -10.17 -21.23
C ARG A 351 -14.71 -10.22 -19.72
N TYR A 352 -14.68 -9.07 -19.07
CA TYR A 352 -14.63 -9.02 -17.61
C TYR A 352 -15.99 -9.32 -16.99
N PRO A 353 -16.03 -9.92 -15.79
CA PRO A 353 -17.28 -10.12 -15.08
C PRO A 353 -17.89 -8.78 -14.65
N VAL A 354 -19.22 -8.74 -14.53
CA VAL A 354 -19.95 -7.56 -14.03
C VAL A 354 -19.86 -7.47 -12.50
N VAL A 355 -20.12 -6.29 -11.97
CA VAL A 355 -20.24 -6.05 -10.53
C VAL A 355 -21.67 -6.25 -10.09
N PRO A 356 -22.01 -7.29 -9.29
CA PRO A 356 -23.38 -7.52 -8.82
C PRO A 356 -23.96 -6.33 -8.09
N GLY A 357 -25.15 -5.88 -8.51
CA GLY A 357 -25.83 -4.70 -7.97
C GLY A 357 -25.31 -3.37 -8.49
N ASP A 358 -24.45 -3.39 -9.54
CA ASP A 358 -23.93 -2.19 -10.23
C ASP A 358 -23.59 -2.52 -11.70
N GLU A 359 -24.57 -3.10 -12.44
CA GLU A 359 -24.39 -3.61 -13.81
C GLU A 359 -24.76 -2.63 -14.90
N GLU A 360 -25.42 -1.49 -14.57
CA GLU A 360 -26.04 -0.61 -15.59
C GLU A 360 -25.04 0.28 -16.31
N GLU A 361 -23.91 0.60 -15.68
CA GLU A 361 -22.92 1.51 -16.24
C GLU A 361 -21.48 1.05 -15.92
N PHE A 362 -20.51 1.57 -16.64
CA PHE A 362 -19.09 1.30 -16.41
C PHE A 362 -18.23 2.47 -16.93
N ILE A 363 -16.95 2.48 -16.57
CA ILE A 363 -15.98 3.45 -17.10
C ILE A 363 -15.38 2.85 -18.39
N PRO A 364 -15.63 3.44 -19.58
CA PRO A 364 -15.02 2.96 -20.81
C PRO A 364 -13.50 3.18 -20.79
N LEU A 365 -12.77 2.35 -21.54
CA LEU A 365 -11.35 2.57 -21.78
C LEU A 365 -11.18 3.93 -22.48
N PRO A 366 -10.28 4.81 -22.02
CA PRO A 366 -9.95 6.05 -22.72
C PRO A 366 -9.45 5.80 -24.15
N ASP A 367 -9.73 6.74 -25.07
CA ASP A 367 -9.30 6.71 -26.47
C ASP A 367 -7.78 6.84 -26.63
#